data_ba493d77d44a08301708446f7c033a14
#
_entry.id   ba493d77d44a08301708446f7c033a14
#
_cell.length_a   1.000
_cell.length_b   1.000
_cell.length_c   1.000
_cell.angle_alpha   90.00
_cell.angle_beta   90.00
_cell.angle_gamma   90.00
#
_symmetry.space_group_name_H-M   'P 1'
#
loop_
_entity.id
_entity.type
_entity.pdbx_description
1 polymer ?
#
loop_
_entity_poly.entity_id
_entity_poly.type
_entity_poly.pdbx_seq_one_letter_code
_entity_poly.pdbx_strand_id
1 'polypeptide(L)'
;MDGPGLPPKLLSTLNTAAERIRGQTFVHIYSHYDADGISSAAIIAKALFREGIGFQTTIFPVLDPPQMETVRSDGEKCFIMTDLGASYIDQIDDLDAISVVLDHHTLGVTETRNTVYANPHIYGIDGMTSGCGATMAFLFAIALNEKNWDLAPVAIAGMVGDRQHLKGMLGLNQFVFEGAKSRGLVEDVPGSFIPYGDLSTELFTCTDPYICGITGNSEGVMSLLTDEAGIAVGATYDSLTEEQRQKLSSIIAAKLVNQGVSRDKLDECVVTRYILKDWNTDARGLSSVLDACGRNDLPSVGIAAGMGDRDCLRMGAQVDAESRKKILTGIKAAEGNLTQLENVQWFDSSESGFTGIVCGVVMSYIGDPSKPTIGFNGREPTGMLSSRATFPLLDKGINMADAMKRACEEVGGNGGGHKIAAGGSIPRERRDDFLKAVDRIVGEQKNA
;
A
#
# COMPACT_ATOMS: atom_id res chain seq x y z
N MET A 1 -10.34 29.66 -5.79
CA MET A 1 -10.18 28.20 -5.56
C MET A 1 -11.08 27.49 -6.56
N ASP A 2 -10.56 27.23 -7.74
CA ASP A 2 -11.33 26.66 -8.86
C ASP A 2 -11.00 25.17 -9.09
N GLY A 3 -10.93 24.39 -7.99
CA GLY A 3 -10.91 22.94 -8.01
C GLY A 3 -12.27 22.37 -7.60
N PRO A 4 -12.59 21.10 -7.90
CA PRO A 4 -13.84 20.50 -7.47
C PRO A 4 -13.92 20.54 -5.95
N GLY A 5 -14.90 21.28 -5.41
CA GLY A 5 -15.14 21.34 -3.96
C GLY A 5 -15.57 19.98 -3.43
N LEU A 6 -15.41 19.76 -2.13
CA LEU A 6 -15.92 18.54 -1.49
C LEU A 6 -17.44 18.42 -1.68
N PRO A 7 -17.99 17.21 -1.89
CA PRO A 7 -19.43 17.00 -1.92
C PRO A 7 -20.08 17.53 -0.64
N PRO A 8 -21.16 18.35 -0.72
CA PRO A 8 -21.77 18.97 0.46
C PRO A 8 -22.20 17.96 1.52
N LYS A 9 -22.71 16.80 1.12
CA LYS A 9 -23.08 15.71 2.04
C LYS A 9 -21.88 15.13 2.77
N LEU A 10 -20.74 14.91 2.07
CA LEU A 10 -19.50 14.45 2.70
C LEU A 10 -19.01 15.47 3.72
N LEU A 11 -18.96 16.74 3.34
CA LEU A 11 -18.55 17.82 4.25
C LEU A 11 -19.44 17.87 5.51
N SER A 12 -20.76 17.73 5.36
CA SER A 12 -21.69 17.65 6.48
C SER A 12 -21.39 16.46 7.40
N THR A 13 -21.13 15.26 6.83
CA THR A 13 -20.78 14.07 7.61
C THR A 13 -19.48 14.26 8.39
N LEU A 14 -18.44 14.81 7.75
CA LEU A 14 -17.15 15.08 8.40
C LEU A 14 -17.27 16.12 9.52
N ASN A 15 -18.09 17.16 9.33
CA ASN A 15 -18.37 18.13 10.38
C ASN A 15 -19.10 17.49 11.56
N THR A 16 -20.09 16.62 11.30
CA THR A 16 -20.76 15.85 12.36
C THR A 16 -19.79 14.96 13.12
N ALA A 17 -18.86 14.29 12.41
CA ALA A 17 -17.80 13.51 13.04
C ALA A 17 -16.92 14.38 13.93
N ALA A 18 -16.46 15.53 13.43
CA ALA A 18 -15.63 16.47 14.18
C ALA A 18 -16.35 17.01 15.43
N GLU A 19 -17.63 17.32 15.34
CA GLU A 19 -18.44 17.78 16.48
C GLU A 19 -18.58 16.70 17.57
N ARG A 20 -18.79 15.43 17.19
CA ARG A 20 -18.86 14.31 18.15
C ARG A 20 -17.55 14.09 18.89
N ILE A 21 -16.42 14.29 18.22
CA ILE A 21 -15.09 14.06 18.78
C ILE A 21 -14.60 15.24 19.63
N ARG A 22 -14.91 16.49 19.29
CA ARG A 22 -14.45 17.69 20.05
C ARG A 22 -14.79 17.68 21.53
N GLY A 23 -15.89 17.03 21.90
CA GLY A 23 -16.32 16.95 23.30
C GLY A 23 -15.69 15.81 24.11
N GLN A 24 -14.82 15.00 23.49
CA GLN A 24 -14.26 13.82 24.14
C GLN A 24 -12.95 14.15 24.86
N THR A 25 -12.67 13.40 25.91
CA THR A 25 -11.38 13.49 26.64
C THR A 25 -10.39 12.42 26.19
N PHE A 26 -10.91 11.34 25.60
CA PHE A 26 -10.13 10.20 25.11
C PHE A 26 -10.82 9.55 23.90
N VAL A 27 -10.01 9.12 22.94
CA VAL A 27 -10.48 8.43 21.72
C VAL A 27 -9.56 7.24 21.41
N HIS A 28 -10.11 6.06 21.23
CA HIS A 28 -9.34 4.93 20.71
C HIS A 28 -9.33 4.98 19.17
N ILE A 29 -8.16 4.78 18.57
CA ILE A 29 -7.98 4.74 17.12
C ILE A 29 -7.70 3.29 16.72
N TYR A 30 -8.54 2.71 15.88
CA TYR A 30 -8.30 1.41 15.23
C TYR A 30 -7.95 1.66 13.77
N SER A 31 -6.87 1.06 13.27
CA SER A 31 -6.44 1.26 11.90
C SER A 31 -5.76 0.02 11.32
N HIS A 32 -5.54 0.05 10.00
CA HIS A 32 -4.84 -0.99 9.26
C HIS A 32 -3.31 -0.84 9.37
N TYR A 33 -2.58 -1.92 9.11
CA TYR A 33 -1.12 -1.99 9.30
C TYR A 33 -0.30 -1.49 8.13
N ASP A 34 -0.88 -1.34 6.94
CA ASP A 34 -0.14 -0.90 5.77
C ASP A 34 0.10 0.63 5.72
N ALA A 35 0.70 1.11 4.64
CA ALA A 35 1.03 2.52 4.49
C ALA A 35 -0.18 3.45 4.61
N ASP A 36 -1.33 3.07 4.06
CA ASP A 36 -2.55 3.89 4.12
C ASP A 36 -3.10 3.94 5.54
N GLY A 37 -3.21 2.78 6.21
CA GLY A 37 -3.67 2.69 7.59
C GLY A 37 -2.75 3.41 8.59
N ILE A 38 -1.42 3.23 8.49
CA ILE A 38 -0.46 3.94 9.37
C ILE A 38 -0.50 5.44 9.13
N SER A 39 -0.60 5.90 7.86
CA SER A 39 -0.81 7.32 7.54
C SER A 39 -2.10 7.86 8.15
N SER A 40 -3.19 7.10 8.02
CA SER A 40 -4.50 7.45 8.58
C SER A 40 -4.44 7.61 10.10
N ALA A 41 -3.88 6.61 10.79
CA ALA A 41 -3.70 6.65 12.25
C ALA A 41 -2.84 7.84 12.70
N ALA A 42 -1.73 8.11 11.99
CA ALA A 42 -0.85 9.23 12.29
C ALA A 42 -1.54 10.60 12.15
N ILE A 43 -2.34 10.76 11.09
CA ILE A 43 -3.13 11.98 10.86
C ILE A 43 -4.15 12.19 11.97
N ILE A 44 -4.92 11.16 12.32
CA ILE A 44 -5.92 11.24 13.39
C ILE A 44 -5.25 11.50 14.74
N ALA A 45 -4.20 10.75 15.08
CA ALA A 45 -3.45 10.91 16.33
C ALA A 45 -2.91 12.34 16.48
N LYS A 46 -2.31 12.91 15.41
CA LYS A 46 -1.80 14.29 15.44
C LYS A 46 -2.91 15.31 15.59
N ALA A 47 -4.05 15.12 14.91
CA ALA A 47 -5.20 16.00 15.03
C ALA A 47 -5.76 16.00 16.46
N LEU A 48 -5.96 14.82 17.06
CA LEU A 48 -6.44 14.68 18.45
C LEU A 48 -5.44 15.29 19.45
N PHE A 49 -4.14 15.03 19.27
CA PHE A 49 -3.08 15.63 20.11
C PHE A 49 -3.16 17.15 20.14
N ARG A 50 -3.39 17.79 18.98
CA ARG A 50 -3.52 19.25 18.87
C ARG A 50 -4.75 19.81 19.55
N GLU A 51 -5.84 19.04 19.61
CA GLU A 51 -7.07 19.40 20.32
C GLU A 51 -6.99 19.09 21.83
N GLY A 52 -5.87 18.52 22.32
CA GLY A 52 -5.70 18.14 23.73
C GLY A 52 -6.53 16.90 24.11
N ILE A 53 -6.94 16.09 23.14
CA ILE A 53 -7.69 14.85 23.35
C ILE A 53 -6.69 13.71 23.51
N GLY A 54 -6.77 12.94 24.60
CA GLY A 54 -5.98 11.73 24.81
C GLY A 54 -6.35 10.65 23.79
N PHE A 55 -5.40 9.84 23.39
CA PHE A 55 -5.69 8.74 22.46
C PHE A 55 -4.82 7.51 22.71
N GLN A 56 -5.29 6.38 22.24
CA GLN A 56 -4.56 5.12 22.08
C GLN A 56 -4.75 4.64 20.65
N THR A 57 -3.78 3.90 20.10
CA THR A 57 -3.88 3.31 18.77
C THR A 57 -3.76 1.80 18.85
N THR A 58 -4.63 1.09 18.14
CA THR A 58 -4.54 -0.36 17.90
C THR A 58 -4.52 -0.60 16.41
N ILE A 59 -3.52 -1.33 15.93
CA ILE A 59 -3.33 -1.63 14.52
C ILE A 59 -3.66 -3.10 14.26
N PHE A 60 -4.52 -3.33 13.28
CA PHE A 60 -4.93 -4.66 12.86
C PHE A 60 -4.37 -5.00 11.48
N PRO A 61 -3.93 -6.25 11.26
CA PRO A 61 -3.57 -6.72 9.91
C PRO A 61 -4.79 -6.98 9.02
N VAL A 62 -5.94 -7.18 9.62
CA VAL A 62 -7.26 -7.36 8.99
C VAL A 62 -8.31 -7.12 10.07
N LEU A 63 -9.49 -6.68 9.67
CA LEU A 63 -10.63 -6.69 10.57
C LEU A 63 -11.46 -7.95 10.27
N ASP A 64 -11.39 -8.92 11.17
CA ASP A 64 -12.13 -10.18 11.12
C ASP A 64 -12.89 -10.43 12.44
N PRO A 65 -13.64 -11.54 12.62
CA PRO A 65 -14.41 -11.74 13.84
C PRO A 65 -13.60 -11.70 15.15
N PRO A 66 -12.36 -12.26 15.26
CA PRO A 66 -11.52 -12.09 16.43
C PRO A 66 -11.16 -10.63 16.74
N GLN A 67 -10.83 -9.81 15.74
CA GLN A 67 -10.51 -8.39 15.93
C GLN A 67 -11.76 -7.59 16.30
N MET A 68 -12.91 -7.91 15.72
CA MET A 68 -14.20 -7.30 16.14
C MET A 68 -14.54 -7.64 17.59
N GLU A 69 -14.23 -8.85 18.06
CA GLU A 69 -14.39 -9.21 19.47
C GLU A 69 -13.42 -8.43 20.37
N THR A 70 -12.20 -8.15 19.90
CA THR A 70 -11.28 -7.24 20.59
C THR A 70 -11.89 -5.85 20.73
N VAL A 71 -12.40 -5.26 19.65
CA VAL A 71 -13.07 -3.93 19.69
C VAL A 71 -14.24 -3.91 20.69
N ARG A 72 -15.03 -4.99 20.75
CA ARG A 72 -16.13 -5.11 21.74
C ARG A 72 -15.62 -5.23 23.17
N SER A 73 -14.59 -6.05 23.40
CA SER A 73 -14.05 -6.33 24.73
C SER A 73 -13.25 -5.16 25.31
N ASP A 74 -12.65 -4.32 24.45
CA ASP A 74 -12.01 -3.07 24.88
C ASP A 74 -13.01 -2.13 25.58
N GLY A 75 -14.31 -2.20 25.22
CA GLY A 75 -15.39 -1.47 25.87
C GLY A 75 -15.26 0.05 25.78
N GLU A 76 -14.56 0.55 24.79
CA GLU A 76 -14.29 1.97 24.58
C GLU A 76 -15.57 2.76 24.29
N LYS A 77 -15.72 3.88 24.97
CA LYS A 77 -16.92 4.73 24.83
C LYS A 77 -16.82 5.71 23.66
N CYS A 78 -15.62 5.91 23.13
CA CYS A 78 -15.38 6.71 21.95
C CYS A 78 -14.22 6.15 21.13
N PHE A 79 -14.44 5.87 19.84
CA PHE A 79 -13.39 5.42 18.96
C PHE A 79 -13.54 5.93 17.53
N ILE A 80 -12.42 6.00 16.83
CA ILE A 80 -12.34 6.24 15.40
C ILE A 80 -11.73 4.99 14.77
N MET A 81 -12.40 4.41 13.79
CA MET A 81 -11.86 3.35 12.94
C MET A 81 -11.53 3.95 11.59
N THR A 82 -10.30 3.77 11.13
CA THR A 82 -9.83 4.35 9.86
C THR A 82 -9.13 3.31 9.00
N ASP A 83 -9.36 3.37 7.68
CA ASP A 83 -8.88 2.39 6.69
C ASP A 83 -9.34 0.95 6.99
N LEU A 84 -10.38 0.82 7.76
CA LEU A 84 -11.06 -0.41 8.17
C LEU A 84 -12.52 -0.08 8.54
N GLY A 85 -13.38 -1.10 8.59
CA GLY A 85 -14.71 -1.01 9.18
C GLY A 85 -15.86 -1.19 8.22
N ALA A 86 -15.71 -0.93 6.92
CA ALA A 86 -16.77 -1.04 5.93
C ALA A 86 -17.49 -2.40 5.95
N SER A 87 -16.73 -3.50 6.08
CA SER A 87 -17.27 -4.86 6.10
C SER A 87 -17.99 -5.24 7.39
N TYR A 88 -17.81 -4.47 8.46
CA TYR A 88 -18.37 -4.72 9.79
C TYR A 88 -19.19 -3.55 10.31
N ILE A 89 -19.59 -2.64 9.44
CA ILE A 89 -20.26 -1.39 9.82
C ILE A 89 -21.53 -1.63 10.64
N ASP A 90 -22.33 -2.67 10.34
CA ASP A 90 -23.53 -3.02 11.12
C ASP A 90 -23.18 -3.39 12.56
N GLN A 91 -22.13 -4.19 12.76
CA GLN A 91 -21.70 -4.61 14.08
C GLN A 91 -21.08 -3.46 14.88
N ILE A 92 -20.41 -2.53 14.19
CA ILE A 92 -19.88 -1.29 14.79
C ILE A 92 -21.00 -0.38 15.20
N ASP A 93 -22.05 -0.25 14.37
CA ASP A 93 -23.22 0.60 14.63
C ASP A 93 -24.08 0.11 15.80
N ASP A 94 -23.98 -1.18 16.14
CA ASP A 94 -24.67 -1.79 17.29
C ASP A 94 -23.89 -1.63 18.62
N LEU A 95 -22.67 -1.09 18.61
CA LEU A 95 -21.90 -0.85 19.83
C LEU A 95 -22.45 0.35 20.61
N ASP A 96 -22.45 0.25 21.97
CA ASP A 96 -22.78 1.35 22.86
C ASP A 96 -21.61 2.32 23.01
N ALA A 97 -21.24 2.99 21.90
CA ALA A 97 -20.10 3.90 21.84
C ALA A 97 -20.35 5.05 20.84
N ILE A 98 -19.63 6.14 21.04
CA ILE A 98 -19.49 7.17 20.02
C ILE A 98 -18.47 6.66 19.01
N SER A 99 -18.93 6.31 17.82
CA SER A 99 -18.09 5.73 16.77
C SER A 99 -18.07 6.59 15.52
N VAL A 100 -16.85 6.69 14.94
CA VAL A 100 -16.61 7.31 13.63
C VAL A 100 -15.86 6.29 12.79
N VAL A 101 -16.33 6.02 11.57
CA VAL A 101 -15.66 5.14 10.61
C VAL A 101 -15.30 5.95 9.36
N LEU A 102 -14.00 5.98 9.06
CA LEU A 102 -13.39 6.69 7.94
C LEU A 102 -12.72 5.64 7.04
N ASP A 103 -13.45 5.10 6.09
CA ASP A 103 -13.00 3.97 5.28
C ASP A 103 -13.26 4.22 3.80
N HIS A 104 -12.66 3.43 2.92
CA HIS A 104 -12.80 3.54 1.46
C HIS A 104 -13.07 2.20 0.77
N HIS A 105 -13.08 1.12 1.53
CA HIS A 105 -13.36 -0.21 1.01
C HIS A 105 -14.81 -0.36 0.53
N THR A 106 -15.06 -1.40 -0.27
CA THR A 106 -16.39 -1.67 -0.85
C THR A 106 -17.47 -1.75 0.22
N LEU A 107 -18.58 -1.09 -0.04
CA LEU A 107 -19.70 -0.99 0.90
C LEU A 107 -20.48 -2.30 1.04
N GLY A 108 -20.85 -2.65 2.28
CA GLY A 108 -21.97 -3.55 2.57
C GLY A 108 -23.25 -2.75 2.79
N VAL A 109 -23.29 -1.96 3.86
CA VAL A 109 -24.41 -1.10 4.29
C VAL A 109 -23.98 0.36 4.18
N THR A 110 -24.92 1.24 3.84
CA THR A 110 -24.65 2.69 3.65
C THR A 110 -25.29 3.57 4.70
N GLU A 111 -26.25 3.06 5.46
CA GLU A 111 -26.98 3.80 6.48
C GLU A 111 -26.66 3.26 7.88
N THR A 112 -26.28 4.15 8.77
CA THR A 112 -25.97 3.88 10.17
C THR A 112 -26.87 4.71 11.07
N ARG A 113 -27.15 4.22 12.29
CA ARG A 113 -28.01 4.89 13.28
C ARG A 113 -27.19 5.69 14.30
N ASN A 114 -26.09 5.10 14.76
CA ASN A 114 -25.26 5.60 15.85
C ASN A 114 -23.88 6.05 15.37
N THR A 115 -23.29 5.33 14.43
CA THR A 115 -21.98 5.57 13.89
C THR A 115 -21.97 6.70 12.85
N VAL A 116 -21.01 7.62 12.92
CA VAL A 116 -20.76 8.51 11.78
C VAL A 116 -19.87 7.78 10.78
N TYR A 117 -20.46 7.43 9.64
CA TYR A 117 -19.77 6.66 8.61
C TYR A 117 -19.49 7.53 7.38
N ALA A 118 -18.22 7.74 7.09
CA ALA A 118 -17.74 8.46 5.91
C ALA A 118 -16.91 7.54 5.03
N ASN A 119 -17.43 7.25 3.83
CA ASN A 119 -16.79 6.42 2.83
C ASN A 119 -17.07 7.04 1.44
N PRO A 120 -16.06 7.21 0.56
CA PRO A 120 -16.23 7.86 -0.75
C PRO A 120 -17.38 7.27 -1.57
N HIS A 121 -17.57 5.96 -1.53
CA HIS A 121 -18.63 5.27 -2.27
C HIS A 121 -20.05 5.74 -1.91
N ILE A 122 -20.29 6.17 -0.67
CA ILE A 122 -21.59 6.74 -0.23
C ILE A 122 -21.92 8.01 -1.03
N TYR A 123 -20.91 8.72 -1.49
CA TYR A 123 -21.03 10.00 -2.20
C TYR A 123 -20.83 9.88 -3.72
N GLY A 124 -20.84 8.64 -4.23
CA GLY A 124 -20.64 8.38 -5.67
C GLY A 124 -19.21 8.54 -6.16
N ILE A 125 -18.23 8.51 -5.24
CA ILE A 125 -16.81 8.60 -5.55
C ILE A 125 -16.20 7.19 -5.42
N ASP A 126 -15.37 6.81 -6.37
CA ASP A 126 -14.69 5.52 -6.34
C ASP A 126 -13.58 5.51 -5.28
N GLY A 127 -13.80 4.78 -4.19
CA GLY A 127 -12.84 4.61 -3.10
C GLY A 127 -11.56 3.87 -3.50
N MET A 128 -11.55 3.17 -4.63
CA MET A 128 -10.37 2.45 -5.10
C MET A 128 -9.36 3.33 -5.86
N THR A 129 -9.79 4.53 -6.31
CA THR A 129 -8.97 5.40 -7.17
C THR A 129 -8.96 6.86 -6.76
N SER A 130 -9.92 7.31 -5.96
CA SER A 130 -10.25 8.73 -5.80
C SER A 130 -10.41 9.18 -4.35
N GLY A 131 -10.07 8.33 -3.38
CA GLY A 131 -10.13 8.63 -1.95
C GLY A 131 -9.82 7.38 -1.12
N CYS A 132 -8.64 7.30 -0.52
CA CYS A 132 -8.19 6.20 0.35
C CYS A 132 -8.46 6.50 1.84
N GLY A 133 -8.07 5.60 2.74
CA GLY A 133 -8.22 5.77 4.19
C GLY A 133 -7.55 7.05 4.70
N ALA A 134 -6.29 7.31 4.28
CA ALA A 134 -5.57 8.53 4.66
C ALA A 134 -6.21 9.80 4.11
N THR A 135 -6.85 9.74 2.94
CA THR A 135 -7.64 10.85 2.42
C THR A 135 -8.82 11.16 3.34
N MET A 136 -9.58 10.13 3.74
CA MET A 136 -10.73 10.30 4.61
C MET A 136 -10.31 10.79 6.00
N ALA A 137 -9.23 10.24 6.57
CA ALA A 137 -8.63 10.68 7.82
C ALA A 137 -8.19 12.14 7.77
N PHE A 138 -7.56 12.57 6.66
CA PHE A 138 -7.14 13.96 6.47
C PHE A 138 -8.32 14.91 6.33
N LEU A 139 -9.34 14.55 5.57
CA LEU A 139 -10.55 15.37 5.43
C LEU A 139 -11.27 15.54 6.78
N PHE A 140 -11.32 14.51 7.61
CA PHE A 140 -11.79 14.62 8.99
C PHE A 140 -10.88 15.56 9.82
N ALA A 141 -9.56 15.41 9.72
CA ALA A 141 -8.61 16.22 10.48
C ALA A 141 -8.76 17.73 10.17
N ILE A 142 -8.95 18.12 8.91
CA ILE A 142 -9.20 19.53 8.55
C ILE A 142 -10.61 20.00 8.95
N ALA A 143 -11.62 19.12 9.00
CA ALA A 143 -12.94 19.44 9.54
C ALA A 143 -12.87 19.65 11.07
N LEU A 144 -11.99 18.92 11.76
CA LEU A 144 -11.72 19.12 13.16
C LEU A 144 -10.99 20.45 13.41
N ASN A 145 -9.93 20.74 12.61
CA ASN A 145 -9.19 21.99 12.70
C ASN A 145 -8.43 22.26 11.38
N GLU A 146 -8.68 23.38 10.73
CA GLU A 146 -8.01 23.77 9.48
C GLU A 146 -6.48 23.89 9.59
N LYS A 147 -5.92 24.06 10.77
CA LYS A 147 -4.46 24.05 11.00
C LYS A 147 -3.81 22.72 10.64
N ASN A 148 -4.61 21.65 10.50
CA ASN A 148 -4.13 20.32 10.14
C ASN A 148 -3.79 20.16 8.64
N TRP A 149 -3.84 21.22 7.83
CA TRP A 149 -3.39 21.17 6.43
C TRP A 149 -1.93 20.71 6.27
N ASP A 150 -1.07 20.93 7.24
CA ASP A 150 0.34 20.48 7.24
C ASP A 150 0.48 18.94 7.30
N LEU A 151 -0.60 18.20 7.57
CA LEU A 151 -0.66 16.75 7.51
C LEU A 151 -0.94 16.20 6.10
N ALA A 152 -1.24 17.07 5.12
CA ALA A 152 -1.49 16.66 3.74
C ALA A 152 -0.35 15.83 3.11
N PRO A 153 0.96 16.10 3.38
CA PRO A 153 2.05 15.25 2.91
C PRO A 153 1.92 13.79 3.37
N VAL A 154 1.45 13.54 4.60
CA VAL A 154 1.24 12.19 5.13
C VAL A 154 0.06 11.51 4.44
N ALA A 155 -1.02 12.26 4.19
CA ALA A 155 -2.16 11.75 3.41
C ALA A 155 -1.74 11.36 1.99
N ILE A 156 -0.91 12.17 1.32
CA ILE A 156 -0.40 11.88 -0.01
C ILE A 156 0.51 10.63 -0.01
N ALA A 157 1.29 10.41 1.07
CA ALA A 157 2.05 9.16 1.23
C ALA A 157 1.11 7.94 1.34
N GLY A 158 0.00 8.03 2.07
CA GLY A 158 -1.04 6.99 2.11
C GLY A 158 -1.66 6.73 0.74
N MET A 159 -2.05 7.79 0.00
CA MET A 159 -2.57 7.66 -1.37
C MET A 159 -1.60 6.94 -2.32
N VAL A 160 -0.30 7.20 -2.17
CA VAL A 160 0.75 6.53 -2.95
C VAL A 160 0.90 5.07 -2.52
N GLY A 161 0.82 4.78 -1.22
CA GLY A 161 0.83 3.43 -0.66
C GLY A 161 -0.32 2.58 -1.21
N ASP A 162 -1.52 3.13 -1.26
CA ASP A 162 -2.71 2.50 -1.82
C ASP A 162 -2.77 2.58 -3.37
N ARG A 163 -1.67 3.00 -4.03
CA ARG A 163 -1.51 3.08 -5.49
C ARG A 163 -2.54 3.96 -6.22
N GLN A 164 -3.23 4.85 -5.52
CA GLN A 164 -4.26 5.72 -6.10
C GLN A 164 -3.70 6.88 -6.94
N HIS A 165 -2.38 7.01 -7.01
CA HIS A 165 -1.66 8.03 -7.79
C HIS A 165 -1.33 7.63 -9.23
N LEU A 166 -1.53 6.35 -9.62
CA LEU A 166 -1.05 5.80 -10.91
C LEU A 166 -1.67 6.48 -12.15
N LYS A 167 -2.87 7.02 -12.02
CA LYS A 167 -3.54 7.80 -13.08
C LYS A 167 -3.60 9.30 -12.77
N GLY A 168 -2.70 9.78 -11.89
CA GLY A 168 -2.76 11.10 -11.28
C GLY A 168 -3.68 11.13 -10.06
N MET A 169 -3.67 12.24 -9.31
CA MET A 169 -4.58 12.43 -8.18
C MET A 169 -5.98 12.75 -8.69
N LEU A 170 -6.96 11.92 -8.34
CA LEU A 170 -8.36 12.02 -8.78
C LEU A 170 -9.30 12.29 -7.60
N GLY A 171 -10.44 12.91 -7.86
CA GLY A 171 -11.52 13.08 -6.89
C GLY A 171 -11.07 13.74 -5.58
N LEU A 172 -11.28 13.08 -4.44
CA LEU A 172 -10.90 13.60 -3.12
C LEU A 172 -9.38 13.71 -2.97
N ASN A 173 -8.61 12.80 -3.58
CA ASN A 173 -7.15 12.86 -3.58
C ASN A 173 -6.65 14.11 -4.30
N GLN A 174 -7.29 14.48 -5.41
CA GLN A 174 -6.97 15.72 -6.14
C GLN A 174 -7.24 16.95 -5.27
N PHE A 175 -8.37 17.01 -4.57
CA PHE A 175 -8.66 18.11 -3.64
C PHE A 175 -7.56 18.29 -2.59
N VAL A 176 -7.11 17.19 -1.98
CA VAL A 176 -6.04 17.21 -0.97
C VAL A 176 -4.71 17.65 -1.61
N PHE A 177 -4.36 17.08 -2.75
CA PHE A 177 -3.12 17.41 -3.45
C PHE A 177 -3.06 18.88 -3.88
N GLU A 178 -4.09 19.40 -4.54
CA GLU A 178 -4.13 20.81 -4.99
C GLU A 178 -4.09 21.76 -3.77
N GLY A 179 -4.78 21.42 -2.70
CA GLY A 179 -4.74 22.15 -1.45
C GLY A 179 -3.34 22.18 -0.81
N ALA A 180 -2.64 21.05 -0.82
CA ALA A 180 -1.26 20.94 -0.32
C ALA A 180 -0.27 21.72 -1.21
N LYS A 181 -0.42 21.60 -2.53
CA LYS A 181 0.40 22.29 -3.53
C LYS A 181 0.26 23.81 -3.42
N SER A 182 -0.97 24.32 -3.27
CA SER A 182 -1.22 25.75 -3.10
C SER A 182 -0.61 26.34 -1.82
N ARG A 183 -0.35 25.50 -0.81
CA ARG A 183 0.31 25.86 0.45
C ARG A 183 1.82 25.64 0.44
N GLY A 184 2.38 25.17 -0.69
CA GLY A 184 3.82 24.89 -0.80
C GLY A 184 4.29 23.67 -0.02
N LEU A 185 3.40 22.78 0.41
CA LEU A 185 3.73 21.58 1.19
C LEU A 185 4.25 20.44 0.30
N VAL A 186 3.77 20.39 -0.94
CA VAL A 186 4.07 19.34 -1.91
C VAL A 186 4.29 19.96 -3.29
N GLU A 187 5.18 19.34 -4.07
CA GLU A 187 5.44 19.65 -5.46
C GLU A 187 5.33 18.39 -6.31
N ASP A 188 4.68 18.49 -7.46
CA ASP A 188 4.65 17.43 -8.45
C ASP A 188 5.77 17.64 -9.47
N VAL A 189 6.49 16.56 -9.77
CA VAL A 189 7.51 16.53 -10.82
C VAL A 189 7.23 15.38 -11.78
N PRO A 190 7.67 15.48 -13.05
CA PRO A 190 7.54 14.37 -13.99
C PRO A 190 8.17 13.10 -13.42
N GLY A 191 7.48 11.98 -13.59
CA GLY A 191 8.01 10.68 -13.21
C GLY A 191 9.18 10.25 -14.07
N SER A 192 9.97 9.33 -13.53
CA SER A 192 11.18 8.81 -14.18
C SER A 192 11.46 7.41 -13.68
N PHE A 193 12.10 6.58 -14.51
CA PHE A 193 12.64 5.29 -14.07
C PHE A 193 13.76 5.41 -13.02
N ILE A 194 14.31 6.62 -12.83
CA ILE A 194 15.38 6.86 -11.86
C ILE A 194 14.76 7.01 -10.48
N PRO A 195 15.19 6.24 -9.47
CA PRO A 195 14.71 6.40 -8.11
C PRO A 195 15.14 7.75 -7.51
N TYR A 196 14.42 8.23 -6.50
CA TYR A 196 14.75 9.45 -5.77
C TYR A 196 15.69 9.13 -4.61
N GLY A 197 16.69 9.98 -4.37
CA GLY A 197 17.67 9.84 -3.29
C GLY A 197 19.09 9.53 -3.81
N ASP A 198 19.88 8.82 -3.01
CA ASP A 198 21.23 8.33 -3.39
C ASP A 198 21.11 7.22 -4.42
N LEU A 199 21.62 7.46 -5.63
CA LEU A 199 21.39 6.58 -6.77
C LEU A 199 21.99 5.19 -6.56
N SER A 200 23.14 5.08 -5.89
CA SER A 200 23.79 3.79 -5.68
C SER A 200 22.95 2.90 -4.75
N THR A 201 22.46 3.49 -3.66
CA THR A 201 21.61 2.80 -2.68
C THR A 201 20.22 2.48 -3.26
N GLU A 202 19.60 3.46 -3.90
CA GLU A 202 18.24 3.31 -4.40
C GLU A 202 18.15 2.34 -5.58
N LEU A 203 19.08 2.37 -6.55
CA LEU A 203 19.13 1.39 -7.64
C LEU A 203 19.44 -0.02 -7.13
N PHE A 204 20.28 -0.13 -6.11
CA PHE A 204 20.58 -1.43 -5.50
C PHE A 204 19.34 -2.03 -4.78
N THR A 205 18.51 -1.21 -4.14
CA THR A 205 17.37 -1.66 -3.33
C THR A 205 16.02 -1.55 -4.03
N CYS A 206 15.94 -0.92 -5.21
CA CYS A 206 14.68 -0.70 -5.92
C CYS A 206 14.09 -2.02 -6.42
N THR A 207 12.90 -2.34 -5.98
CA THR A 207 12.16 -3.54 -6.43
C THR A 207 10.99 -3.21 -7.37
N ASP A 208 10.70 -1.93 -7.54
CA ASP A 208 9.69 -1.42 -8.46
C ASP A 208 10.17 -0.09 -9.10
N PRO A 209 10.87 -0.17 -10.25
CA PRO A 209 11.15 -1.34 -11.07
C PRO A 209 12.29 -2.24 -10.55
N TYR A 210 12.11 -3.56 -10.65
CA TYR A 210 13.19 -4.53 -10.49
C TYR A 210 13.96 -4.65 -11.80
N ILE A 211 15.26 -4.35 -11.77
CA ILE A 211 16.12 -4.34 -12.95
C ILE A 211 17.11 -5.52 -12.85
N CYS A 212 16.93 -6.54 -13.68
CA CYS A 212 17.81 -7.70 -13.72
C CYS A 212 19.28 -7.30 -13.94
N GLY A 213 20.18 -7.86 -13.14
CA GLY A 213 21.61 -7.55 -13.18
C GLY A 213 22.02 -6.25 -12.49
N ILE A 214 21.07 -5.41 -12.08
CA ILE A 214 21.30 -4.15 -11.36
C ILE A 214 20.78 -4.26 -9.92
N THR A 215 19.47 -4.48 -9.74
CA THR A 215 18.87 -4.60 -8.41
C THR A 215 19.52 -5.72 -7.60
N GLY A 216 20.02 -5.40 -6.41
CA GLY A 216 20.73 -6.33 -5.54
C GLY A 216 22.13 -6.74 -6.04
N ASN A 217 22.71 -6.02 -7.01
CA ASN A 217 24.03 -6.26 -7.56
C ASN A 217 24.87 -4.97 -7.58
N SER A 218 25.79 -4.84 -6.64
CA SER A 218 26.63 -3.63 -6.50
C SER A 218 27.51 -3.37 -7.73
N GLU A 219 28.07 -4.40 -8.36
CA GLU A 219 28.89 -4.25 -9.57
C GLU A 219 28.03 -3.77 -10.74
N GLY A 220 26.81 -4.33 -10.89
CA GLY A 220 25.87 -3.90 -11.90
C GLY A 220 25.44 -2.45 -11.74
N VAL A 221 25.15 -2.02 -10.49
CA VAL A 221 24.82 -0.61 -10.19
C VAL A 221 26.00 0.30 -10.53
N MET A 222 27.21 -0.08 -10.15
CA MET A 222 28.42 0.71 -10.44
C MET A 222 28.63 0.85 -11.95
N SER A 223 28.58 -0.25 -12.69
CA SER A 223 28.74 -0.22 -14.15
C SER A 223 27.64 0.61 -14.84
N LEU A 224 26.39 0.46 -14.42
CA LEU A 224 25.29 1.29 -14.92
C LEU A 224 25.57 2.80 -14.73
N LEU A 225 25.98 3.20 -13.53
CA LEU A 225 26.21 4.61 -13.22
C LEU A 225 27.47 5.14 -13.91
N THR A 226 28.62 4.49 -13.73
CA THR A 226 29.91 5.04 -14.17
C THR A 226 30.19 4.76 -15.67
N ASP A 227 30.04 3.53 -16.12
CA ASP A 227 30.45 3.12 -17.45
C ASP A 227 29.41 3.42 -18.52
N GLU A 228 28.11 3.14 -18.21
CA GLU A 228 27.05 3.35 -19.17
C GLU A 228 26.48 4.79 -19.12
N ALA A 229 26.18 5.32 -17.93
CA ALA A 229 25.56 6.64 -17.79
C ALA A 229 26.56 7.81 -17.66
N GLY A 230 27.80 7.56 -17.20
CA GLY A 230 28.79 8.60 -16.95
C GLY A 230 28.48 9.46 -15.71
N ILE A 231 27.89 8.83 -14.68
CA ILE A 231 27.47 9.47 -13.43
C ILE A 231 28.42 9.06 -12.31
N ALA A 232 28.86 10.03 -11.51
CA ALA A 232 29.76 9.76 -10.39
C ALA A 232 29.06 8.96 -9.27
N VAL A 233 29.84 8.13 -8.57
CA VAL A 233 29.40 7.45 -7.35
C VAL A 233 29.01 8.46 -6.28
N GLY A 234 27.90 8.19 -5.55
CA GLY A 234 27.36 9.11 -4.55
C GLY A 234 26.52 10.25 -5.13
N ALA A 235 26.24 10.23 -6.44
CA ALA A 235 25.30 11.15 -7.03
C ALA A 235 23.88 10.86 -6.51
N THR A 236 23.13 11.94 -6.27
CA THR A 236 21.69 11.88 -5.94
C THR A 236 20.84 12.29 -7.15
N TYR A 237 19.56 11.93 -7.15
CA TYR A 237 18.65 12.37 -8.22
C TYR A 237 18.70 13.88 -8.47
N ASP A 238 18.75 14.68 -7.42
CA ASP A 238 18.73 16.15 -7.50
C ASP A 238 20.09 16.73 -8.02
N SER A 239 21.17 15.97 -7.88
CA SER A 239 22.49 16.39 -8.36
C SER A 239 22.70 16.17 -9.87
N LEU A 240 21.79 15.43 -10.54
CA LEU A 240 21.90 15.13 -11.97
C LEU A 240 21.50 16.33 -12.83
N THR A 241 22.26 16.54 -13.92
CA THR A 241 21.82 17.41 -15.01
C THR A 241 20.65 16.76 -15.78
N GLU A 242 19.90 17.56 -16.51
CA GLU A 242 18.79 17.04 -17.33
C GLU A 242 19.28 16.02 -18.37
N GLU A 243 20.42 16.25 -19.00
CA GLU A 243 21.05 15.31 -19.93
C GLU A 243 21.38 13.96 -19.28
N GLN A 244 21.92 14.00 -18.05
CA GLN A 244 22.22 12.78 -17.28
C GLN A 244 20.94 12.03 -16.88
N ARG A 245 19.88 12.76 -16.48
CA ARG A 245 18.56 12.16 -16.19
C ARG A 245 17.99 11.46 -17.43
N GLN A 246 17.97 12.13 -18.57
CA GLN A 246 17.44 11.56 -19.80
C GLN A 246 18.24 10.32 -20.22
N LYS A 247 19.58 10.38 -20.16
CA LYS A 247 20.48 9.26 -20.51
C LYS A 247 20.24 8.06 -19.60
N LEU A 248 20.29 8.25 -18.27
CA LEU A 248 20.11 7.16 -17.30
C LEU A 248 18.69 6.57 -17.40
N SER A 249 17.66 7.40 -17.50
CA SER A 249 16.27 6.95 -17.68
C SER A 249 16.12 6.10 -18.96
N SER A 250 16.74 6.51 -20.06
CA SER A 250 16.70 5.77 -21.33
C SER A 250 17.40 4.41 -21.23
N ILE A 251 18.55 4.34 -20.54
CA ILE A 251 19.27 3.08 -20.32
C ILE A 251 18.43 2.13 -19.47
N ILE A 252 17.83 2.62 -18.37
CA ILE A 252 16.95 1.80 -17.51
C ILE A 252 15.74 1.30 -18.30
N ALA A 253 15.08 2.18 -19.06
CA ALA A 253 13.95 1.82 -19.91
C ALA A 253 14.32 0.70 -20.91
N ALA A 254 15.47 0.83 -21.58
CA ALA A 254 15.95 -0.19 -22.53
C ALA A 254 16.22 -1.53 -21.83
N LYS A 255 16.79 -1.52 -20.62
CA LYS A 255 17.03 -2.75 -19.84
C LYS A 255 15.69 -3.42 -19.47
N LEU A 256 14.69 -2.66 -19.02
CA LEU A 256 13.36 -3.18 -18.66
C LEU A 256 12.61 -3.73 -19.89
N VAL A 257 12.67 -3.05 -21.03
CA VAL A 257 12.10 -3.55 -22.29
C VAL A 257 12.76 -4.86 -22.71
N ASN A 258 14.09 -4.94 -22.66
CA ASN A 258 14.83 -6.16 -22.98
C ASN A 258 14.55 -7.30 -21.99
N GLN A 259 14.20 -6.97 -20.76
CA GLN A 259 13.76 -7.92 -19.72
C GLN A 259 12.36 -8.47 -19.98
N GLY A 260 11.59 -7.87 -20.90
CA GLY A 260 10.23 -8.29 -21.24
C GLY A 260 9.14 -7.68 -20.34
N VAL A 261 9.46 -6.60 -19.65
CA VAL A 261 8.46 -5.89 -18.80
C VAL A 261 7.34 -5.34 -19.67
N SER A 262 6.09 -5.55 -19.26
CA SER A 262 4.92 -5.10 -20.00
C SER A 262 4.85 -3.58 -20.10
N ARG A 263 4.23 -3.07 -21.17
CA ARG A 263 4.04 -1.63 -21.38
C ARG A 263 3.32 -0.97 -20.21
N ASP A 264 2.23 -1.58 -19.75
CA ASP A 264 1.44 -1.04 -18.63
C ASP A 264 2.31 -0.88 -17.38
N LYS A 265 3.19 -1.86 -17.11
CA LYS A 265 4.11 -1.78 -15.97
C LYS A 265 5.21 -0.73 -16.16
N LEU A 266 5.69 -0.52 -17.38
CA LEU A 266 6.62 0.57 -17.69
C LEU A 266 5.95 1.94 -17.48
N ASP A 267 4.69 2.10 -17.91
CA ASP A 267 3.92 3.32 -17.72
C ASP A 267 3.71 3.61 -16.23
N GLU A 268 3.48 2.59 -15.38
CA GLU A 268 3.43 2.72 -13.91
C GLU A 268 4.73 3.20 -13.27
N CYS A 269 5.89 2.89 -13.86
CA CYS A 269 7.19 3.30 -13.33
C CYS A 269 7.48 4.79 -13.52
N VAL A 270 6.82 5.44 -14.49
CA VAL A 270 7.04 6.85 -14.87
C VAL A 270 5.88 7.78 -14.50
N VAL A 271 5.03 7.37 -13.56
CA VAL A 271 3.97 8.23 -13.06
C VAL A 271 4.51 9.44 -12.30
N THR A 272 3.71 10.50 -12.24
CA THR A 272 4.04 11.73 -11.49
C THR A 272 4.56 11.41 -10.09
N ARG A 273 5.65 12.06 -9.71
CA ARG A 273 6.25 11.99 -8.39
C ARG A 273 5.84 13.20 -7.56
N TYR A 274 5.57 12.99 -6.28
CA TYR A 274 5.12 14.01 -5.34
C TYR A 274 6.20 14.24 -4.29
N ILE A 275 6.93 15.35 -4.39
CA ILE A 275 8.02 15.73 -3.48
C ILE A 275 7.43 16.38 -2.22
N LEU A 276 7.76 15.85 -1.06
CA LEU A 276 7.27 16.32 0.24
C LEU A 276 8.29 17.29 0.83
N LYS A 277 8.02 18.62 0.79
CA LYS A 277 9.01 19.68 1.03
C LYS A 277 9.73 19.60 2.38
N ASP A 278 9.00 19.32 3.47
CA ASP A 278 9.58 19.29 4.81
C ASP A 278 10.06 17.89 5.26
N TRP A 279 9.94 16.89 4.40
CA TRP A 279 10.23 15.49 4.73
C TRP A 279 11.56 14.99 4.16
N ASN A 280 12.22 15.77 3.31
CA ASN A 280 13.44 15.38 2.57
C ASN A 280 13.28 14.05 1.79
N THR A 281 12.08 13.77 1.33
CA THR A 281 11.74 12.57 0.54
C THR A 281 10.54 12.85 -0.35
N ASP A 282 10.24 11.94 -1.25
CA ASP A 282 8.98 11.93 -1.98
C ASP A 282 7.90 11.10 -1.24
N ALA A 283 6.68 11.15 -1.74
CA ALA A 283 5.56 10.43 -1.13
C ALA A 283 5.75 8.91 -1.15
N ARG A 284 6.47 8.36 -2.15
CA ARG A 284 6.79 6.92 -2.22
C ARG A 284 7.78 6.53 -1.12
N GLY A 285 8.80 7.34 -0.87
CA GLY A 285 9.76 7.11 0.20
C GLY A 285 9.12 7.14 1.59
N LEU A 286 8.28 8.15 1.88
CA LEU A 286 7.55 8.19 3.15
C LEU A 286 6.59 7.01 3.28
N SER A 287 5.83 6.69 2.24
CA SER A 287 4.92 5.54 2.19
C SER A 287 5.64 4.22 2.51
N SER A 288 6.83 4.01 1.91
CA SER A 288 7.65 2.81 2.16
C SER A 288 8.06 2.69 3.63
N VAL A 289 8.47 3.80 4.25
CA VAL A 289 8.84 3.85 5.68
C VAL A 289 7.65 3.47 6.57
N LEU A 290 6.46 4.03 6.30
CA LEU A 290 5.27 3.78 7.09
C LEU A 290 4.78 2.32 6.93
N ASP A 291 4.77 1.79 5.69
CA ASP A 291 4.46 0.39 5.40
C ASP A 291 5.42 -0.58 6.08
N ALA A 292 6.72 -0.28 6.03
CA ALA A 292 7.74 -1.11 6.69
C ALA A 292 7.55 -1.17 8.20
N CYS A 293 7.21 -0.04 8.84
CA CYS A 293 6.92 -0.01 10.28
C CYS A 293 5.71 -0.88 10.62
N GLY A 294 4.61 -0.78 9.87
CA GLY A 294 3.43 -1.59 10.10
C GLY A 294 3.68 -3.09 9.92
N ARG A 295 4.40 -3.47 8.85
CA ARG A 295 4.71 -4.89 8.55
C ARG A 295 5.74 -5.55 9.47
N ASN A 296 6.53 -4.79 10.19
CA ASN A 296 7.53 -5.31 11.12
C ASN A 296 7.12 -5.16 12.60
N ASP A 297 5.82 -5.09 12.89
CA ASP A 297 5.27 -4.97 14.26
C ASP A 297 5.77 -3.74 15.04
N LEU A 298 6.05 -2.65 14.32
CA LEU A 298 6.49 -1.37 14.86
C LEU A 298 5.53 -0.21 14.49
N PRO A 299 4.19 -0.41 14.54
CA PRO A 299 3.25 0.61 14.08
C PRO A 299 3.38 1.92 14.87
N SER A 300 3.72 1.87 16.15
CA SER A 300 3.94 3.07 16.97
C SER A 300 5.06 3.96 16.44
N VAL A 301 6.14 3.36 15.90
CA VAL A 301 7.24 4.10 15.25
C VAL A 301 6.73 4.77 13.97
N GLY A 302 5.98 4.05 13.14
CA GLY A 302 5.38 4.58 11.91
C GLY A 302 4.41 5.72 12.20
N ILE A 303 3.51 5.56 13.17
CA ILE A 303 2.55 6.58 13.59
C ILE A 303 3.28 7.83 14.09
N ALA A 304 4.25 7.68 15.00
CA ALA A 304 5.02 8.82 15.51
C ALA A 304 5.81 9.52 14.40
N ALA A 305 6.42 8.77 13.47
CA ALA A 305 7.07 9.31 12.29
C ALA A 305 6.09 10.15 11.44
N GLY A 306 4.89 9.60 11.14
CA GLY A 306 3.83 10.31 10.43
C GLY A 306 3.30 11.54 11.19
N MET A 307 3.33 11.54 12.52
CA MET A 307 3.05 12.71 13.34
C MET A 307 4.17 13.80 13.29
N GLY A 308 5.28 13.52 12.64
CA GLY A 308 6.41 14.44 12.45
C GLY A 308 7.55 14.26 13.44
N ASP A 309 7.61 13.16 14.18
CA ASP A 309 8.76 12.83 15.03
C ASP A 309 9.95 12.40 14.16
N ARG A 310 11.05 13.20 14.24
CA ARG A 310 12.23 12.99 13.38
C ARG A 310 13.08 11.79 13.81
N ASP A 311 13.05 11.42 15.06
CA ASP A 311 13.79 10.26 15.56
C ASP A 311 13.08 8.98 15.14
N CYS A 312 11.75 8.93 15.28
CA CYS A 312 10.94 7.84 14.77
C CYS A 312 11.00 7.73 13.24
N LEU A 313 11.07 8.84 12.51
CA LEU A 313 11.28 8.82 11.06
C LEU A 313 12.62 8.16 10.68
N ARG A 314 13.71 8.48 11.41
CA ARG A 314 15.01 7.83 11.18
C ARG A 314 14.99 6.35 11.54
N MET A 315 14.34 5.97 12.64
CA MET A 315 14.13 4.56 13.01
C MET A 315 13.33 3.82 11.94
N GLY A 316 12.23 4.40 11.49
CA GLY A 316 11.41 3.83 10.42
C GLY A 316 12.18 3.64 9.10
N ALA A 317 13.03 4.60 8.73
CA ALA A 317 13.90 4.46 7.55
C ALA A 317 14.92 3.31 7.69
N GLN A 318 15.41 3.01 8.91
CA GLN A 318 16.25 1.83 9.14
C GLN A 318 15.46 0.53 8.97
N VAL A 319 14.22 0.49 9.50
CA VAL A 319 13.31 -0.66 9.33
C VAL A 319 12.99 -0.89 7.86
N ASP A 320 12.72 0.17 7.08
CA ASP A 320 12.51 0.09 5.64
C ASP A 320 13.75 -0.47 4.91
N ALA A 321 14.94 0.02 5.23
CA ALA A 321 16.18 -0.46 4.62
C ALA A 321 16.44 -1.96 4.90
N GLU A 322 16.11 -2.44 6.12
CA GLU A 322 16.20 -3.86 6.47
C GLU A 322 15.14 -4.69 5.75
N SER A 323 13.92 -4.17 5.63
CA SER A 323 12.83 -4.81 4.89
C SER A 323 13.16 -4.98 3.42
N ARG A 324 13.70 -3.93 2.78
CA ARG A 324 14.17 -3.99 1.39
C ARG A 324 15.23 -5.08 1.19
N LYS A 325 16.18 -5.26 2.13
CA LYS A 325 17.16 -6.36 2.07
C LYS A 325 16.51 -7.74 2.15
N LYS A 326 15.52 -7.92 3.03
CA LYS A 326 14.75 -9.18 3.14
C LYS A 326 13.98 -9.45 1.83
N ILE A 327 13.33 -8.43 1.27
CA ILE A 327 12.61 -8.54 -0.01
C ILE A 327 13.58 -8.96 -1.13
N LEU A 328 14.75 -8.33 -1.24
CA LEU A 328 15.78 -8.70 -2.22
C LEU A 328 16.26 -10.14 -2.05
N THR A 329 16.46 -10.58 -0.80
CA THR A 329 16.81 -11.99 -0.51
C THR A 329 15.70 -12.93 -0.99
N GLY A 330 14.45 -12.58 -0.72
CA GLY A 330 13.28 -13.34 -1.19
C GLY A 330 13.18 -13.39 -2.70
N ILE A 331 13.43 -12.27 -3.40
CA ILE A 331 13.42 -12.22 -4.88
C ILE A 331 14.50 -13.11 -5.46
N LYS A 332 15.76 -13.04 -4.97
CA LYS A 332 16.85 -13.88 -5.42
C LYS A 332 16.58 -15.37 -5.21
N ALA A 333 15.99 -15.72 -4.07
CA ALA A 333 15.56 -17.09 -3.81
C ALA A 333 14.47 -17.53 -4.80
N ALA A 334 13.49 -16.67 -5.06
CA ALA A 334 12.42 -16.94 -6.01
C ALA A 334 12.94 -17.11 -7.45
N GLU A 335 13.88 -16.29 -7.91
CA GLU A 335 14.54 -16.45 -9.22
C GLU A 335 15.18 -17.83 -9.38
N GLY A 336 15.83 -18.32 -8.31
CA GLY A 336 16.52 -19.63 -8.31
C GLY A 336 15.58 -20.84 -8.25
N ASN A 337 14.32 -20.67 -7.86
CA ASN A 337 13.38 -21.79 -7.69
C ASN A 337 12.03 -21.61 -8.40
N LEU A 338 11.90 -20.61 -9.29
CA LEU A 338 10.69 -20.37 -10.05
C LEU A 338 10.34 -21.55 -10.96
N THR A 339 9.22 -22.17 -10.69
CA THR A 339 8.73 -23.36 -11.38
C THR A 339 7.52 -23.03 -12.26
N GLN A 340 7.57 -23.45 -13.51
CA GLN A 340 6.49 -23.29 -14.48
C GLN A 340 5.56 -24.51 -14.46
N LEU A 341 4.26 -24.27 -14.27
CA LEU A 341 3.20 -25.23 -14.57
C LEU A 341 2.50 -24.83 -15.89
N GLU A 342 1.45 -25.53 -16.26
CA GLU A 342 0.75 -25.26 -17.53
C GLU A 342 0.10 -23.88 -17.52
N ASN A 343 -0.63 -23.53 -16.45
CA ASN A 343 -1.45 -22.34 -16.36
C ASN A 343 -0.96 -21.32 -15.31
N VAL A 344 -0.15 -21.73 -14.34
CA VAL A 344 0.42 -20.89 -13.31
C VAL A 344 1.93 -21.06 -13.22
N GLN A 345 2.61 -20.15 -12.52
CA GLN A 345 3.99 -20.30 -12.09
C GLN A 345 4.07 -20.11 -10.58
N TRP A 346 5.05 -20.73 -9.94
CA TRP A 346 5.15 -20.67 -8.48
C TRP A 346 6.59 -20.74 -8.00
N PHE A 347 6.83 -20.30 -6.76
CA PHE A 347 8.11 -20.36 -6.08
C PHE A 347 7.94 -20.63 -4.58
N ASP A 348 8.96 -21.27 -3.95
CA ASP A 348 9.06 -21.36 -2.50
C ASP A 348 9.58 -20.03 -1.95
N SER A 349 8.79 -19.39 -1.08
CA SER A 349 9.17 -18.13 -0.42
C SER A 349 10.11 -18.40 0.76
N SER A 350 11.22 -17.69 0.81
CA SER A 350 12.19 -17.77 1.89
C SER A 350 11.88 -16.85 3.08
N GLU A 351 11.09 -15.78 2.85
CA GLU A 351 10.85 -14.72 3.83
C GLU A 351 9.38 -14.63 4.24
N SER A 352 9.13 -14.77 5.56
CA SER A 352 7.80 -14.55 6.13
C SER A 352 7.41 -13.06 6.07
N GLY A 353 6.12 -12.78 5.85
CA GLY A 353 5.58 -11.42 5.79
C GLY A 353 5.81 -10.68 4.45
N PHE A 354 6.74 -11.15 3.59
CA PHE A 354 7.06 -10.48 2.32
C PHE A 354 6.67 -11.29 1.08
N THR A 355 6.12 -12.49 1.25
CA THR A 355 5.74 -13.37 0.13
C THR A 355 4.88 -12.67 -0.92
N GLY A 356 3.92 -11.85 -0.50
CA GLY A 356 3.03 -11.11 -1.42
C GLY A 356 3.77 -10.05 -2.24
N ILE A 357 4.76 -9.36 -1.66
CA ILE A 357 5.59 -8.37 -2.36
C ILE A 357 6.50 -9.08 -3.35
N VAL A 358 7.21 -10.12 -2.91
CA VAL A 358 8.07 -10.93 -3.80
C VAL A 358 7.26 -11.51 -4.97
N CYS A 359 6.06 -12.03 -4.70
CA CYS A 359 5.15 -12.53 -5.72
C CYS A 359 4.80 -11.45 -6.77
N GLY A 360 4.55 -10.22 -6.33
CA GLY A 360 4.31 -9.07 -7.22
C GLY A 360 5.51 -8.73 -8.10
N VAL A 361 6.73 -8.74 -7.53
CA VAL A 361 7.97 -8.48 -8.30
C VAL A 361 8.24 -9.61 -9.30
N VAL A 362 8.11 -10.86 -8.88
CA VAL A 362 8.27 -12.02 -9.79
C VAL A 362 7.27 -11.94 -10.93
N MET A 363 6.00 -11.65 -10.64
CA MET A 363 4.94 -11.50 -11.64
C MET A 363 5.25 -10.39 -12.66
N SER A 364 5.75 -9.25 -12.18
CA SER A 364 5.88 -8.04 -13.01
C SER A 364 7.20 -7.99 -13.80
N TYR A 365 8.27 -8.62 -13.31
CA TYR A 365 9.62 -8.36 -13.80
C TYR A 365 10.45 -9.60 -14.14
N ILE A 366 10.08 -10.81 -13.65
CA ILE A 366 10.95 -11.99 -13.71
C ILE A 366 10.26 -13.15 -14.41
N GLY A 367 9.01 -13.42 -14.04
CA GLY A 367 8.26 -14.59 -14.49
C GLY A 367 7.63 -14.43 -15.87
N ASP A 368 6.89 -15.44 -16.30
CA ASP A 368 6.08 -15.40 -17.51
C ASP A 368 4.86 -14.50 -17.30
N PRO A 369 4.73 -13.36 -18.00
CA PRO A 369 3.61 -12.44 -17.83
C PRO A 369 2.26 -13.00 -18.26
N SER A 370 2.24 -14.15 -18.95
CA SER A 370 1.01 -14.84 -19.37
C SER A 370 0.43 -15.79 -18.32
N LYS A 371 1.09 -15.92 -17.14
CA LYS A 371 0.69 -16.83 -16.07
C LYS A 371 0.60 -16.11 -14.73
N PRO A 372 -0.43 -16.35 -13.92
CA PRO A 372 -0.44 -15.90 -12.53
C PRO A 372 0.74 -16.50 -11.75
N THR A 373 1.24 -15.74 -10.79
CA THR A 373 2.36 -16.16 -9.92
C THR A 373 1.86 -16.48 -8.52
N ILE A 374 2.34 -17.58 -7.96
CA ILE A 374 2.02 -18.04 -6.60
C ILE A 374 3.30 -18.17 -5.79
N GLY A 375 3.35 -17.54 -4.63
CA GLY A 375 4.38 -17.75 -3.63
C GLY A 375 3.86 -18.64 -2.51
N PHE A 376 4.62 -19.67 -2.15
CA PHE A 376 4.33 -20.57 -1.04
C PHE A 376 5.36 -20.39 0.06
N ASN A 377 4.93 -20.10 1.29
CA ASN A 377 5.78 -20.09 2.48
C ASN A 377 5.42 -21.27 3.39
N GLY A 378 6.30 -22.26 3.44
CA GLY A 378 6.11 -23.46 4.22
C GLY A 378 6.86 -23.49 5.56
N ARG A 379 7.33 -22.36 6.09
CA ARG A 379 8.07 -22.27 7.37
C ARG A 379 7.16 -22.36 8.59
N GLU A 380 5.93 -21.91 8.47
CA GLU A 380 4.91 -21.98 9.50
C GLU A 380 4.26 -23.37 9.56
N PRO A 381 3.59 -23.76 10.65
CA PRO A 381 2.83 -25.01 10.74
C PRO A 381 1.82 -25.16 9.60
N THR A 382 1.18 -24.07 9.21
CA THR A 382 0.34 -23.95 8.01
C THR A 382 1.11 -23.28 6.88
N GLY A 383 1.09 -23.88 5.70
CA GLY A 383 1.66 -23.25 4.50
C GLY A 383 0.87 -22.01 4.12
N MET A 384 1.53 -20.84 4.11
CA MET A 384 0.93 -19.56 3.70
C MET A 384 1.13 -19.33 2.22
N LEU A 385 0.11 -18.79 1.56
CA LEU A 385 0.06 -18.57 0.13
C LEU A 385 -0.18 -17.11 -0.20
N SER A 386 0.50 -16.63 -1.23
CA SER A 386 0.18 -15.36 -1.88
C SER A 386 0.13 -15.56 -3.37
N SER A 387 -0.82 -14.92 -4.05
CA SER A 387 -0.92 -14.98 -5.51
C SER A 387 -1.07 -13.59 -6.10
N ARG A 388 -0.54 -13.43 -7.31
CA ARG A 388 -0.67 -12.20 -8.10
C ARG A 388 -1.00 -12.53 -9.54
N ALA A 389 -1.82 -11.67 -10.15
CA ALA A 389 -2.10 -11.65 -11.58
C ALA A 389 -1.94 -10.22 -12.12
N THR A 390 -2.03 -10.05 -13.42
CA THR A 390 -2.03 -8.74 -14.09
C THR A 390 -3.42 -8.41 -14.64
N PHE A 391 -3.70 -7.15 -14.94
CA PHE A 391 -4.97 -6.77 -15.56
C PHE A 391 -5.22 -7.50 -16.90
N PRO A 392 -4.23 -7.66 -17.80
CA PRO A 392 -4.42 -8.48 -19.00
C PRO A 392 -4.83 -9.94 -18.74
N LEU A 393 -4.45 -10.51 -17.59
CA LEU A 393 -4.90 -11.85 -17.19
C LEU A 393 -6.35 -11.85 -16.70
N LEU A 394 -6.77 -10.78 -16.00
CA LEU A 394 -8.17 -10.60 -15.62
C LEU A 394 -9.08 -10.47 -16.86
N ASP A 395 -8.64 -9.73 -17.87
CA ASP A 395 -9.36 -9.57 -19.15
C ASP A 395 -9.53 -10.90 -19.89
N LYS A 396 -8.66 -11.88 -19.62
CA LYS A 396 -8.75 -13.26 -20.10
C LYS A 396 -9.59 -14.18 -19.18
N GLY A 397 -10.34 -13.63 -18.25
CA GLY A 397 -11.24 -14.37 -17.37
C GLY A 397 -10.59 -14.89 -16.08
N ILE A 398 -9.29 -14.68 -15.83
CA ILE A 398 -8.62 -15.17 -14.63
C ILE A 398 -9.07 -14.37 -13.40
N ASN A 399 -9.46 -15.10 -12.35
CA ASN A 399 -9.88 -14.55 -11.06
C ASN A 399 -9.15 -15.28 -9.93
N MET A 400 -8.10 -14.65 -9.39
CA MET A 400 -7.29 -15.26 -8.34
C MET A 400 -8.05 -15.44 -7.02
N ALA A 401 -9.02 -14.60 -6.69
CA ALA A 401 -9.84 -14.77 -5.50
C ALA A 401 -10.62 -16.11 -5.55
N ASP A 402 -11.28 -16.40 -6.68
CA ASP A 402 -11.99 -17.67 -6.89
C ASP A 402 -11.03 -18.85 -6.96
N ALA A 403 -9.94 -18.73 -7.74
CA ALA A 403 -8.98 -19.81 -7.91
C ALA A 403 -8.33 -20.22 -6.58
N MET A 404 -7.88 -19.24 -5.78
CA MET A 404 -7.27 -19.50 -4.48
C MET A 404 -8.27 -20.09 -3.48
N LYS A 405 -9.51 -19.55 -3.44
CA LYS A 405 -10.56 -20.08 -2.58
C LYS A 405 -10.83 -21.54 -2.87
N ARG A 406 -11.16 -21.87 -4.10
CA ARG A 406 -11.49 -23.25 -4.53
C ARG A 406 -10.32 -24.21 -4.30
N ALA A 407 -9.10 -23.82 -4.72
CA ALA A 407 -7.92 -24.66 -4.58
C ALA A 407 -7.55 -24.93 -3.12
N CYS A 408 -7.65 -23.92 -2.24
CA CYS A 408 -7.42 -24.09 -0.80
C CYS A 408 -8.47 -25.01 -0.16
N GLU A 409 -9.76 -24.81 -0.47
CA GLU A 409 -10.86 -25.64 0.03
C GLU A 409 -10.70 -27.13 -0.38
N GLU A 410 -10.23 -27.44 -1.60
CA GLU A 410 -9.97 -28.83 -2.06
C GLU A 410 -8.91 -29.55 -1.23
N VAL A 411 -8.01 -28.82 -0.57
CA VAL A 411 -6.94 -29.40 0.24
C VAL A 411 -7.14 -29.22 1.74
N GLY A 412 -8.30 -28.72 2.16
CA GLY A 412 -8.64 -28.53 3.58
C GLY A 412 -8.08 -27.24 4.16
N GLY A 413 -7.81 -26.23 3.34
CA GLY A 413 -7.36 -24.90 3.74
C GLY A 413 -8.42 -23.83 3.51
N ASN A 414 -8.01 -22.57 3.64
CA ASN A 414 -8.83 -21.39 3.39
C ASN A 414 -8.10 -20.43 2.43
N GLY A 415 -8.83 -19.83 1.49
CA GLY A 415 -8.27 -18.86 0.55
C GLY A 415 -9.30 -17.81 0.16
N GLY A 416 -8.79 -16.68 -0.39
CA GLY A 416 -9.63 -15.59 -0.86
C GLY A 416 -8.80 -14.33 -1.11
N GLY A 417 -9.50 -13.22 -1.38
CA GLY A 417 -8.88 -11.93 -1.66
C GLY A 417 -9.52 -11.21 -2.83
N HIS A 418 -8.72 -10.49 -3.59
CA HIS A 418 -9.15 -9.77 -4.79
C HIS A 418 -8.84 -10.56 -6.07
N LYS A 419 -9.53 -10.22 -7.16
CA LYS A 419 -9.33 -10.87 -8.47
C LYS A 419 -7.87 -10.86 -8.94
N ILE A 420 -7.12 -9.80 -8.60
CA ILE A 420 -5.72 -9.59 -9.02
C ILE A 420 -4.70 -10.05 -7.98
N ALA A 421 -5.09 -10.13 -6.70
CA ALA A 421 -4.22 -10.44 -5.57
C ALA A 421 -5.00 -11.21 -4.50
N ALA A 422 -4.64 -12.45 -4.28
CA ALA A 422 -5.30 -13.31 -3.30
C ALA A 422 -4.26 -14.08 -2.48
N GLY A 423 -4.70 -14.60 -1.35
CA GLY A 423 -3.88 -15.39 -0.46
C GLY A 423 -4.62 -16.61 0.05
N GLY A 424 -3.95 -17.36 0.93
CA GLY A 424 -4.58 -18.49 1.57
C GLY A 424 -3.64 -19.19 2.54
N SER A 425 -4.19 -20.16 3.25
CA SER A 425 -3.45 -21.07 4.12
C SER A 425 -3.89 -22.50 3.87
N ILE A 426 -2.94 -23.42 3.84
CA ILE A 426 -3.18 -24.85 3.62
C ILE A 426 -2.34 -25.70 4.58
N PRO A 427 -2.70 -26.96 4.85
CA PRO A 427 -1.78 -27.91 5.45
C PRO A 427 -0.50 -28.01 4.61
N ARG A 428 0.66 -27.85 5.22
CA ARG A 428 1.95 -27.75 4.54
C ARG A 428 2.22 -28.95 3.60
N GLU A 429 1.89 -30.13 4.02
CA GLU A 429 2.04 -31.39 3.26
C GLU A 429 1.15 -31.49 2.04
N ARG A 430 0.12 -30.61 1.92
CA ARG A 430 -0.82 -30.58 0.79
C ARG A 430 -0.40 -29.61 -0.32
N ARG A 431 0.82 -29.05 -0.26
CA ARG A 431 1.32 -28.07 -1.25
C ARG A 431 1.15 -28.56 -2.68
N ASP A 432 1.64 -29.77 -2.98
CA ASP A 432 1.67 -30.30 -4.34
C ASP A 432 0.25 -30.58 -4.89
N ASP A 433 -0.68 -30.98 -4.02
CA ASP A 433 -2.08 -31.15 -4.38
C ASP A 433 -2.74 -29.79 -4.65
N PHE A 434 -2.44 -28.78 -3.83
CA PHE A 434 -2.90 -27.42 -4.05
C PHE A 434 -2.39 -26.87 -5.40
N LEU A 435 -1.11 -27.04 -5.70
CA LEU A 435 -0.53 -26.56 -6.97
C LEU A 435 -1.20 -27.17 -8.19
N LYS A 436 -1.53 -28.48 -8.14
CA LYS A 436 -2.31 -29.16 -9.20
C LYS A 436 -3.73 -28.59 -9.31
N ALA A 437 -4.38 -28.37 -8.16
CA ALA A 437 -5.75 -27.83 -8.13
C ALA A 437 -5.81 -26.42 -8.71
N VAL A 438 -4.94 -25.52 -8.27
CA VAL A 438 -4.94 -24.12 -8.74
C VAL A 438 -4.55 -24.01 -10.22
N ASP A 439 -3.60 -24.83 -10.71
CA ASP A 439 -3.22 -24.86 -12.12
C ASP A 439 -4.40 -25.29 -13.00
N ARG A 440 -5.11 -26.34 -12.61
CA ARG A 440 -6.34 -26.79 -13.27
C ARG A 440 -7.44 -25.72 -13.29
N ILE A 441 -7.71 -25.11 -12.11
CA ILE A 441 -8.78 -24.10 -11.98
C ILE A 441 -8.48 -22.87 -12.84
N VAL A 442 -7.24 -22.38 -12.85
CA VAL A 442 -6.83 -21.28 -13.73
C VAL A 442 -6.97 -21.66 -15.20
N GLY A 443 -6.66 -22.92 -15.57
CA GLY A 443 -6.91 -23.44 -16.92
C GLY A 443 -8.39 -23.46 -17.29
N GLU A 444 -9.27 -23.84 -16.37
CA GLU A 444 -10.75 -23.79 -16.55
C GLU A 444 -11.21 -22.35 -16.80
N GLN A 445 -10.72 -21.38 -16.00
CA GLN A 445 -11.07 -19.95 -16.13
C GLN A 445 -10.63 -19.34 -17.48
N LYS A 446 -9.47 -19.76 -18.02
CA LYS A 446 -8.98 -19.27 -19.33
C LYS A 446 -9.84 -19.77 -20.51
N ASN A 447 -10.53 -20.88 -20.33
CA ASN A 447 -11.28 -21.54 -21.39
C ASN A 447 -12.81 -21.30 -21.28
N ALA A 448 -13.25 -20.53 -20.26
CA ALA A 448 -14.66 -20.20 -20.04
C ALA A 448 -15.03 -18.88 -20.74
#